data_b9ffa23449aa809e57ece681ad1a434d
#
_entry.id   b9ffa23449aa809e57ece681ad1a434d
#
_cell.length_a   1.000
_cell.length_b   1.000
_cell.length_c   1.000
_cell.angle_alpha   90.00
_cell.angle_beta   90.00
_cell.angle_gamma   90.00
#
_symmetry.space_group_name_H-M   'P 1'
#
loop_
_entity.id
_entity.type
_entity.pdbx_description
1 polymer ?
#
loop_
_entity_poly.entity_id
_entity_poly.type
_entity_poly.pdbx_seq_one_letter_code
_entity_poly.pdbx_strand_id
1 'polypeptide(L)'
;MPLTYPLGAINQYKEVAMKQTTEHHASTTALPIYVHRVAERRRASPSDSWGALQRASQIPVPDVPMDLCVRITGRAPHELSRTSLSVIDLLLTGDLLRLRSEEVADAVHISPTTLRRRLRADGIHYQSILDQVRRHRCTLMLEKRWLPGKCVAWELGYAEVNSFYRAFRRWTGHNYSDLKQLYV
;
A
#
# COMPACT_ATOMS: atom_id res chain seq x y z
N MET A 1 -7.63 15.74 -18.08
CA MET A 1 -8.58 14.79 -18.66
C MET A 1 -8.79 13.69 -17.64
N PRO A 2 -10.01 13.37 -17.20
CA PRO A 2 -10.24 12.28 -16.27
C PRO A 2 -10.07 10.96 -17.01
N LEU A 3 -9.16 10.10 -16.52
CA LEU A 3 -9.03 8.72 -16.98
C LEU A 3 -10.26 7.93 -16.47
N THR A 4 -11.28 7.88 -17.30
CA THR A 4 -12.42 6.97 -17.14
C THR A 4 -11.90 5.55 -17.41
N TYR A 5 -11.69 4.77 -16.35
CA TYR A 5 -11.52 3.32 -16.49
C TYR A 5 -12.89 2.71 -16.77
N PRO A 6 -13.04 1.96 -17.87
CA PRO A 6 -14.29 1.28 -18.17
C PRO A 6 -14.53 0.18 -17.12
N LEU A 7 -15.78 0.02 -16.71
CA LEU A 7 -16.29 -1.06 -15.85
C LEU A 7 -15.87 -2.47 -16.33
N GLY A 8 -15.43 -2.62 -17.58
CA GLY A 8 -14.86 -3.86 -18.14
C GLY A 8 -13.57 -4.33 -17.51
N ALA A 9 -12.77 -3.44 -16.86
CA ALA A 9 -11.54 -3.84 -16.21
C ALA A 9 -11.80 -4.70 -14.96
N ILE A 10 -12.90 -4.47 -14.25
CA ILE A 10 -13.29 -5.28 -13.08
C ILE A 10 -13.66 -6.71 -13.51
N ASN A 11 -14.21 -6.88 -14.70
CA ASN A 11 -14.58 -8.20 -15.23
C ASN A 11 -13.38 -9.02 -15.76
N GLN A 12 -12.36 -8.36 -16.31
CA GLN A 12 -11.13 -9.04 -16.73
C GLN A 12 -10.36 -9.64 -15.54
N TYR A 13 -10.41 -9.00 -14.37
CA TYR A 13 -9.79 -9.54 -13.16
C TYR A 13 -10.55 -10.73 -12.57
N LYS A 14 -11.86 -10.88 -12.80
CA LYS A 14 -12.63 -12.09 -12.42
C LYS A 14 -12.14 -13.34 -13.15
N GLU A 15 -11.82 -13.25 -14.43
CA GLU A 15 -11.32 -14.41 -15.19
C GLU A 15 -9.92 -14.85 -14.77
N VAL A 16 -9.04 -13.90 -14.43
CA VAL A 16 -7.68 -14.22 -13.98
C VAL A 16 -7.69 -14.79 -12.55
N ALA A 17 -8.52 -14.25 -11.66
CA ALA A 17 -8.64 -14.73 -10.28
C ALA A 17 -9.27 -16.12 -10.21
N MET A 18 -10.25 -16.46 -11.06
CA MET A 18 -10.85 -17.79 -11.10
C MET A 18 -9.87 -18.88 -11.59
N LYS A 19 -8.91 -18.56 -12.44
CA LYS A 19 -7.89 -19.51 -12.90
C LYS A 19 -6.79 -19.81 -11.87
N GLN A 20 -6.57 -18.90 -10.92
CA GLN A 20 -5.56 -19.08 -9.87
C GLN A 20 -6.09 -19.75 -8.59
N THR A 21 -7.42 -19.84 -8.42
CA THR A 21 -8.02 -20.41 -7.20
C THR A 21 -8.06 -21.95 -7.18
N THR A 22 -7.67 -22.63 -8.27
CA THR A 22 -7.72 -24.09 -8.35
C THR A 22 -6.44 -24.79 -7.85
N GLU A 23 -5.38 -24.07 -7.51
CA GLU A 23 -4.09 -24.71 -7.16
C GLU A 23 -3.54 -24.46 -5.76
N HIS A 24 -4.22 -23.77 -4.86
CA HIS A 24 -3.70 -23.55 -3.49
C HIS A 24 -4.75 -23.74 -2.40
N HIS A 25 -5.17 -24.99 -2.22
CA HIS A 25 -5.60 -25.45 -0.90
C HIS A 25 -4.38 -26.04 -0.18
N ALA A 26 -3.84 -25.31 0.75
CA ALA A 26 -3.24 -25.68 2.03
C ALA A 26 -2.20 -24.65 2.47
N SER A 27 -2.54 -23.81 3.41
CA SER A 27 -1.77 -23.57 4.63
C SER A 27 -2.34 -22.37 5.38
N THR A 28 -2.96 -22.72 6.45
CA THR A 28 -3.38 -21.87 7.56
C THR A 28 -2.17 -21.19 8.20
N THR A 29 -2.37 -19.93 8.58
CA THR A 29 -1.73 -19.24 9.70
C THR A 29 -0.25 -18.90 9.56
N ALA A 30 0.04 -17.68 9.15
CA ALA A 30 1.09 -16.84 9.76
C ALA A 30 0.82 -15.38 9.38
N LEU A 31 0.33 -14.60 10.33
CA LEU A 31 0.43 -13.15 10.25
C LEU A 31 1.92 -12.80 10.17
N PRO A 32 2.35 -11.92 9.26
CA PRO A 32 3.77 -11.60 9.12
C PRO A 32 4.29 -10.98 10.42
N ILE A 33 5.40 -11.52 10.90
CA ILE A 33 6.15 -11.18 12.11
C ILE A 33 6.63 -9.70 12.17
N TYR A 34 6.18 -8.87 11.30
CA TYR A 34 6.66 -7.48 11.17
C TYR A 34 6.07 -6.52 12.23
N VAL A 35 4.98 -6.88 12.89
CA VAL A 35 4.29 -5.99 13.85
C VAL A 35 5.01 -5.92 15.21
N HIS A 36 5.85 -6.92 15.56
CA HIS A 36 6.51 -6.97 16.88
C HIS A 36 7.85 -6.23 16.98
N ARG A 37 8.43 -5.76 15.88
CA ARG A 37 9.78 -5.14 15.91
C ARG A 37 9.81 -3.62 16.13
N VAL A 38 8.66 -2.95 16.13
CA VAL A 38 8.58 -1.49 16.29
C VAL A 38 8.55 -1.07 17.79
N ALA A 39 8.26 -2.00 18.69
CA ALA A 39 8.03 -1.66 20.11
C ALA A 39 9.29 -1.64 21.01
N GLU A 40 10.45 -2.11 20.55
CA GLU A 40 11.68 -2.16 21.36
C GLU A 40 12.83 -1.30 20.79
N ARG A 41 12.64 0.02 20.77
CA ARG A 41 13.80 0.92 20.58
C ARG A 41 14.26 1.52 21.90
N ARG A 42 15.25 0.88 22.52
CA ARG A 42 16.16 1.54 23.46
C ARG A 42 16.97 2.59 22.71
N ARG A 43 17.19 3.74 23.35
CA ARG A 43 18.00 4.85 22.85
C ARG A 43 19.39 4.32 22.47
N ALA A 44 19.72 4.33 21.17
CA ALA A 44 21.04 3.99 20.67
C ALA A 44 22.02 5.13 20.92
N SER A 45 23.22 4.81 21.37
CA SER A 45 24.30 5.77 21.59
C SER A 45 24.96 6.19 20.26
N PRO A 46 25.63 7.37 20.19
CA PRO A 46 26.18 7.92 18.94
C PRO A 46 27.27 7.07 18.26
N SER A 47 27.84 6.07 18.94
CA SER A 47 28.88 5.19 18.40
C SER A 47 28.39 4.13 17.41
N ASP A 48 27.06 3.96 17.29
CA ASP A 48 26.45 2.92 16.42
C ASP A 48 26.17 3.36 14.99
N SER A 49 26.56 4.59 14.60
CA SER A 49 26.23 5.18 13.29
C SER A 49 26.84 4.42 12.10
N TRP A 50 28.04 3.84 12.24
CA TRP A 50 28.68 3.04 11.18
C TRP A 50 28.03 1.66 11.01
N GLY A 51 27.64 1.01 12.09
CA GLY A 51 26.89 -0.24 12.05
C GLY A 51 25.47 -0.07 11.48
N ALA A 52 24.86 1.10 11.66
CA ALA A 52 23.58 1.43 11.07
C ALA A 52 23.66 1.64 9.55
N LEU A 53 24.75 2.24 9.05
CA LEU A 53 25.00 2.41 7.61
C LEU A 53 25.27 1.07 6.90
N GLN A 54 25.99 0.15 7.53
CA GLN A 54 26.21 -1.20 7.00
C GLN A 54 24.94 -2.05 7.02
N ARG A 55 24.09 -1.93 8.04
CA ARG A 55 22.78 -2.60 8.11
C ARG A 55 21.79 -2.06 7.07
N ALA A 56 21.85 -0.76 6.75
CA ALA A 56 21.01 -0.16 5.71
C ALA A 56 21.32 -0.68 4.29
N SER A 57 22.55 -1.17 4.05
CA SER A 57 22.91 -1.81 2.78
C SER A 57 22.46 -3.28 2.69
N GLN A 58 22.02 -3.89 3.80
CA GLN A 58 21.54 -5.27 3.87
C GLN A 58 20.02 -5.42 3.85
N ILE A 59 19.27 -4.30 3.78
CA ILE A 59 17.80 -4.39 3.59
C ILE A 59 17.56 -4.98 2.20
N PRO A 60 16.90 -6.16 2.10
CA PRO A 60 16.55 -6.72 0.80
C PRO A 60 15.83 -5.67 -0.04
N VAL A 61 16.12 -5.62 -1.33
CA VAL A 61 15.34 -4.77 -2.24
C VAL A 61 13.94 -5.36 -2.25
N PRO A 62 12.89 -4.58 -1.91
CA PRO A 62 11.53 -5.10 -1.94
C PRO A 62 11.18 -5.58 -3.34
N ASP A 63 10.63 -6.78 -3.44
CA ASP A 63 10.15 -7.35 -4.70
C ASP A 63 8.72 -6.87 -4.95
N VAL A 64 8.60 -5.62 -5.40
CA VAL A 64 7.30 -5.07 -5.80
C VAL A 64 7.03 -5.47 -7.25
N PRO A 65 5.94 -6.21 -7.54
CA PRO A 65 5.58 -6.61 -8.89
C PRO A 65 5.52 -5.41 -9.84
N MET A 66 6.08 -5.58 -11.06
CA MET A 66 6.23 -4.48 -12.02
C MET A 66 4.90 -3.80 -12.35
N ASP A 67 3.86 -4.59 -12.64
CA ASP A 67 2.52 -4.10 -12.96
C ASP A 67 1.90 -3.29 -11.82
N LEU A 68 2.12 -3.73 -10.58
CA LEU A 68 1.64 -3.04 -9.39
C LEU A 68 2.41 -1.74 -9.15
N CYS A 69 3.73 -1.77 -9.32
CA CYS A 69 4.58 -0.59 -9.19
C CYS A 69 4.18 0.49 -10.21
N VAL A 70 4.03 0.12 -11.47
CA VAL A 70 3.58 1.04 -12.54
C VAL A 70 2.18 1.58 -12.24
N ARG A 71 1.27 0.76 -11.73
CA ARG A 71 -0.08 1.18 -11.37
C ARG A 71 -0.11 2.20 -10.22
N ILE A 72 0.78 2.03 -9.23
CA ILE A 72 0.86 2.91 -8.06
C ILE A 72 1.60 4.21 -8.38
N THR A 73 2.70 4.15 -9.12
CA THR A 73 3.61 5.29 -9.31
C THR A 73 3.64 5.86 -10.73
N GLY A 74 3.15 5.12 -11.72
CA GLY A 74 3.30 5.42 -13.14
C GLY A 74 4.70 5.09 -13.68
N ARG A 75 5.57 4.42 -12.88
CA ARG A 75 6.98 4.13 -13.21
C ARG A 75 7.31 2.67 -12.97
N ALA A 76 8.27 2.16 -13.71
CA ALA A 76 8.79 0.82 -13.49
C ALA A 76 9.70 0.75 -12.24
N PRO A 77 9.81 -0.41 -11.56
CA PRO A 77 10.63 -0.54 -10.35
C PRO A 77 12.08 -0.10 -10.51
N HIS A 78 12.69 -0.36 -11.67
CA HIS A 78 14.07 0.01 -11.95
C HIS A 78 14.31 1.53 -12.11
N GLU A 79 13.24 2.31 -12.31
CA GLU A 79 13.28 3.77 -12.37
C GLU A 79 13.13 4.43 -11.00
N LEU A 80 12.86 3.66 -9.97
CA LEU A 80 12.63 4.14 -8.61
C LEU A 80 13.81 3.85 -7.70
N SER A 81 14.04 4.76 -6.76
CA SER A 81 15.02 4.52 -5.70
C SER A 81 14.58 3.38 -4.78
N ARG A 82 15.54 2.71 -4.14
CA ARG A 82 15.28 1.71 -3.11
C ARG A 82 14.34 2.25 -2.01
N THR A 83 14.46 3.52 -1.65
CA THR A 83 13.60 4.16 -0.66
C THR A 83 12.12 4.14 -1.11
N SER A 84 11.86 4.50 -2.36
CA SER A 84 10.50 4.50 -2.91
C SER A 84 9.90 3.11 -2.96
N LEU A 85 10.67 2.11 -3.39
CA LEU A 85 10.24 0.71 -3.37
C LEU A 85 9.93 0.22 -1.95
N SER A 86 10.80 0.54 -0.97
CA SER A 86 10.55 0.17 0.43
C SER A 86 9.29 0.84 1.00
N VAL A 87 9.00 2.08 0.62
CA VAL A 87 7.77 2.77 1.02
C VAL A 87 6.53 2.09 0.42
N ILE A 88 6.59 1.73 -0.85
CA ILE A 88 5.48 1.02 -1.52
C ILE A 88 5.22 -0.32 -0.84
N ASP A 89 6.26 -1.10 -0.60
CA ASP A 89 6.17 -2.40 0.06
C ASP A 89 5.58 -2.29 1.47
N LEU A 90 6.08 -1.35 2.28
CA LEU A 90 5.56 -1.08 3.63
C LEU A 90 4.06 -0.71 3.61
N LEU A 91 3.64 0.09 2.65
CA LEU A 91 2.23 0.47 2.52
C LEU A 91 1.35 -0.66 1.98
N LEU A 92 1.90 -1.54 1.14
CA LEU A 92 1.18 -2.71 0.62
C LEU A 92 0.94 -3.77 1.69
N THR A 93 1.89 -3.95 2.59
CA THR A 93 1.88 -5.06 3.58
C THR A 93 1.45 -4.61 4.98
N GLY A 94 1.64 -3.33 5.32
CA GLY A 94 1.45 -2.82 6.66
C GLY A 94 0.04 -2.35 7.01
N ASP A 95 -0.14 -1.97 8.26
CA ASP A 95 -1.38 -1.38 8.78
C ASP A 95 -1.46 0.11 8.40
N LEU A 96 -2.30 0.44 7.42
CA LEU A 96 -2.45 1.80 6.89
C LEU A 96 -3.01 2.80 7.91
N LEU A 97 -3.63 2.34 9.01
CA LEU A 97 -4.08 3.22 10.08
C LEU A 97 -2.90 3.82 10.85
N ARG A 98 -1.81 3.05 10.98
CA ARG A 98 -0.61 3.41 11.75
C ARG A 98 0.54 3.95 10.90
N LEU A 99 0.51 3.73 9.59
CA LEU A 99 1.58 4.14 8.69
C LEU A 99 1.36 5.57 8.19
N ARG A 100 1.77 6.55 9.01
CA ARG A 100 1.95 7.94 8.57
C ARG A 100 3.35 8.13 7.98
N SER A 101 3.61 9.29 7.37
CA SER A 101 4.91 9.57 6.75
C SER A 101 6.08 9.49 7.73
N GLU A 102 5.84 9.82 9.00
CA GLU A 102 6.82 9.78 10.07
C GLU A 102 7.18 8.34 10.43
N GLU A 103 6.18 7.49 10.65
CA GLU A 103 6.38 6.08 10.99
C GLU A 103 7.03 5.31 9.82
N VAL A 104 6.67 5.66 8.58
CA VAL A 104 7.33 5.08 7.39
C VAL A 104 8.78 5.54 7.28
N ALA A 105 9.08 6.81 7.54
CA ALA A 105 10.46 7.32 7.56
C ALA A 105 11.31 6.60 8.61
N ASP A 106 10.76 6.38 9.81
CA ASP A 106 11.41 5.62 10.88
C ASP A 106 11.65 4.17 10.49
N ALA A 107 10.67 3.52 9.82
CA ALA A 107 10.79 2.15 9.37
C ALA A 107 11.89 1.95 8.31
N VAL A 108 12.11 2.96 7.45
CA VAL A 108 13.20 2.96 6.46
C VAL A 108 14.48 3.64 6.98
N HIS A 109 14.55 3.95 8.28
CA HIS A 109 15.72 4.50 8.99
C HIS A 109 16.25 5.83 8.43
N ILE A 110 15.36 6.73 8.02
CA ILE A 110 15.68 8.08 7.57
C ILE A 110 14.77 9.12 8.23
N SER A 111 15.16 10.39 8.16
CA SER A 111 14.28 11.47 8.65
C SER A 111 13.09 11.69 7.70
N PRO A 112 11.94 12.19 8.19
CA PRO A 112 10.78 12.53 7.34
C PRO A 112 11.11 13.54 6.23
N THR A 113 12.05 14.45 6.49
CA THR A 113 12.53 15.41 5.48
C THR A 113 13.32 14.70 4.39
N THR A 114 14.18 13.74 4.76
CA THR A 114 14.95 12.93 3.80
C THR A 114 14.02 12.04 2.99
N LEU A 115 13.01 11.42 3.61
CA LEU A 115 11.99 10.64 2.93
C LEU A 115 11.30 11.48 1.84
N ARG A 116 10.78 12.66 2.22
CA ARG A 116 10.11 13.60 1.30
C ARG A 116 11.00 14.00 0.13
N ARG A 117 12.28 14.30 0.39
CA ARG A 117 13.25 14.67 -0.63
C ARG A 117 13.51 13.52 -1.62
N ARG A 118 13.67 12.28 -1.13
CA ARG A 118 13.93 11.10 -1.99
C ARG A 118 12.73 10.75 -2.85
N LEU A 119 11.51 10.72 -2.27
CA LEU A 119 10.28 10.50 -3.03
C LEU A 119 10.09 11.56 -4.13
N ARG A 120 10.36 12.84 -3.82
CA ARG A 120 10.28 13.93 -4.79
C ARG A 120 11.32 13.79 -5.91
N ALA A 121 12.53 13.29 -5.62
CA ALA A 121 13.55 13.02 -6.63
C ALA A 121 13.07 11.95 -7.64
N ASP A 122 12.28 10.98 -7.19
CA ASP A 122 11.62 9.98 -8.04
C ASP A 122 10.31 10.51 -8.69
N GLY A 123 9.97 11.79 -8.49
CA GLY A 123 8.76 12.42 -9.03
C GLY A 123 7.46 11.97 -8.38
N ILE A 124 7.50 11.37 -7.19
CA ILE A 124 6.34 10.85 -6.47
C ILE A 124 6.18 11.51 -5.09
N HIS A 125 4.97 11.43 -4.55
CA HIS A 125 4.66 11.96 -3.22
C HIS A 125 4.04 10.88 -2.34
N TYR A 126 4.34 10.92 -1.05
CA TYR A 126 3.83 9.93 -0.07
C TYR A 126 2.29 9.77 -0.14
N GLN A 127 1.56 10.87 -0.16
CA GLN A 127 0.09 10.84 -0.22
C GLN A 127 -0.44 10.23 -1.52
N SER A 128 0.27 10.42 -2.62
CA SER A 128 -0.08 9.80 -3.90
C SER A 128 0.08 8.28 -3.84
N ILE A 129 1.21 7.80 -3.30
CA ILE A 129 1.44 6.37 -3.11
C ILE A 129 0.36 5.78 -2.18
N LEU A 130 0.11 6.41 -1.03
CA LEU A 130 -0.88 5.96 -0.07
C LEU A 130 -2.29 5.89 -0.68
N ASP A 131 -2.69 6.88 -1.48
CA ASP A 131 -3.99 6.89 -2.17
C ASP A 131 -4.12 5.73 -3.17
N GLN A 132 -3.08 5.47 -3.96
CA GLN A 132 -3.06 4.37 -4.92
C GLN A 132 -3.02 2.98 -4.24
N VAL A 133 -2.26 2.84 -3.16
CA VAL A 133 -2.24 1.60 -2.36
C VAL A 133 -3.62 1.35 -1.72
N ARG A 134 -4.26 2.37 -1.16
CA ARG A 134 -5.62 2.28 -0.63
C ARG A 134 -6.61 1.83 -1.70
N ARG A 135 -6.54 2.44 -2.88
CA ARG A 135 -7.36 2.06 -4.03
C ARG A 135 -7.14 0.60 -4.42
N HIS A 136 -5.89 0.17 -4.53
CA HIS A 136 -5.54 -1.22 -4.85
C HIS A 136 -6.08 -2.20 -3.81
N ARG A 137 -5.82 -1.96 -2.52
CA ARG A 137 -6.33 -2.81 -1.42
C ARG A 137 -7.85 -2.83 -1.38
N CYS A 138 -8.51 -1.69 -1.62
CA CYS A 138 -9.96 -1.63 -1.75
C CYS A 138 -10.49 -2.56 -2.85
N THR A 139 -9.89 -2.52 -4.03
CA THR A 139 -10.25 -3.40 -5.15
C THR A 139 -10.15 -4.86 -4.76
N LEU A 140 -9.01 -5.29 -4.21
CA LEU A 140 -8.79 -6.67 -3.76
C LEU A 140 -9.80 -7.13 -2.68
N MET A 141 -10.21 -6.23 -1.79
CA MET A 141 -11.21 -6.55 -0.77
C MET A 141 -12.59 -6.75 -1.40
N LEU A 142 -12.99 -5.86 -2.31
CA LEU A 142 -14.31 -5.90 -2.93
C LEU A 142 -14.46 -7.05 -3.94
N GLU A 143 -13.37 -7.48 -4.58
CA GLU A 143 -13.33 -8.68 -5.42
C GLU A 143 -13.66 -9.95 -4.64
N LYS A 144 -13.23 -10.01 -3.38
CA LYS A 144 -13.51 -11.16 -2.50
C LYS A 144 -14.91 -11.09 -1.92
N ARG A 145 -15.30 -9.95 -1.40
CA ARG A 145 -16.60 -9.75 -0.75
C ARG A 145 -16.91 -8.26 -0.56
N TRP A 146 -18.15 -7.88 -0.78
CA TRP A 146 -18.66 -6.54 -0.48
C TRP A 146 -18.93 -6.40 1.02
N LEU A 147 -18.04 -5.71 1.71
CA LEU A 147 -18.14 -5.43 3.14
C LEU A 147 -18.96 -4.16 3.40
N PRO A 148 -19.42 -3.91 4.64
CA PRO A 148 -19.91 -2.59 5.03
C PRO A 148 -18.83 -1.52 4.83
N GLY A 149 -19.23 -0.34 4.32
CA GLY A 149 -18.27 0.73 4.02
C GLY A 149 -17.43 1.17 5.22
N LYS A 150 -17.98 1.09 6.45
CA LYS A 150 -17.24 1.35 7.70
C LYS A 150 -16.08 0.35 7.89
N CYS A 151 -16.28 -0.92 7.60
CA CYS A 151 -15.23 -1.94 7.70
C CYS A 151 -14.12 -1.70 6.66
N VAL A 152 -14.51 -1.41 5.41
CA VAL A 152 -13.53 -1.08 4.35
C VAL A 152 -12.74 0.18 4.70
N ALA A 153 -13.41 1.23 5.19
CA ALA A 153 -12.75 2.46 5.61
C ALA A 153 -11.70 2.20 6.68
N TRP A 154 -12.03 1.40 7.68
CA TRP A 154 -11.11 1.03 8.75
C TRP A 154 -9.89 0.26 8.23
N GLU A 155 -10.10 -0.78 7.45
CA GLU A 155 -9.02 -1.59 6.86
C GLU A 155 -8.08 -0.78 5.94
N LEU A 156 -8.61 0.26 5.31
CA LEU A 156 -7.84 1.18 4.47
C LEU A 156 -7.19 2.34 5.26
N GLY A 157 -7.31 2.34 6.58
CA GLY A 157 -6.70 3.35 7.44
C GLY A 157 -7.34 4.73 7.34
N TYR A 158 -8.65 4.81 7.13
CA TYR A 158 -9.41 6.05 7.25
C TYR A 158 -9.96 6.20 8.67
N ALA A 159 -9.67 7.31 9.32
CA ALA A 159 -10.24 7.64 10.62
C ALA A 159 -11.77 7.84 10.56
N GLU A 160 -12.26 8.36 9.42
CA GLU A 160 -13.67 8.65 9.19
C GLU A 160 -14.17 7.98 7.91
N VAL A 161 -15.33 7.33 8.00
CA VAL A 161 -15.96 6.65 6.86
C VAL A 161 -16.30 7.61 5.70
N ASN A 162 -16.66 8.86 6.01
CA ASN A 162 -16.97 9.87 4.99
C ASN A 162 -15.75 10.22 4.13
N SER A 163 -14.54 10.18 4.70
CA SER A 163 -13.30 10.38 3.96
C SER A 163 -13.05 9.25 2.97
N PHE A 164 -13.35 8.01 3.37
CA PHE A 164 -13.34 6.86 2.47
C PHE A 164 -14.37 7.01 1.34
N TYR A 165 -15.63 7.36 1.63
CA TYR A 165 -16.65 7.51 0.59
C TYR A 165 -16.28 8.57 -0.44
N ARG A 166 -15.67 9.69 -0.01
CA ARG A 166 -15.16 10.73 -0.93
C ARG A 166 -14.02 10.19 -1.80
N ALA A 167 -13.08 9.43 -1.21
CA ALA A 167 -12.01 8.80 -1.96
C ALA A 167 -12.55 7.76 -2.95
N PHE A 168 -13.45 6.89 -2.51
CA PHE A 168 -14.07 5.87 -3.35
C PHE A 168 -14.80 6.49 -4.56
N ARG A 169 -15.59 7.54 -4.35
CA ARG A 169 -16.24 8.27 -5.46
C ARG A 169 -15.22 8.89 -6.41
N ARG A 170 -14.11 9.43 -5.91
CA ARG A 170 -13.04 9.95 -6.75
C ARG A 170 -12.38 8.85 -7.60
N TRP A 171 -12.21 7.64 -7.06
CA TRP A 171 -11.58 6.52 -7.75
C TRP A 171 -12.47 5.86 -8.79
N THR A 172 -13.78 5.76 -8.51
CA THR A 172 -14.74 4.96 -9.29
C THR A 172 -15.73 5.80 -10.08
N GLY A 173 -15.93 7.06 -9.71
CA GLY A 173 -17.00 7.92 -10.24
C GLY A 173 -18.37 7.66 -9.60
N HIS A 174 -18.52 6.63 -8.74
CA HIS A 174 -19.79 6.19 -8.17
C HIS A 174 -19.80 6.23 -6.65
N ASN A 175 -20.99 6.29 -6.04
CA ASN A 175 -21.10 6.12 -4.60
C ASN A 175 -20.92 4.65 -4.22
N TYR A 176 -20.36 4.40 -3.05
CA TYR A 176 -20.14 3.05 -2.54
C TYR A 176 -21.44 2.24 -2.42
N SER A 177 -22.49 2.87 -1.92
CA SER A 177 -23.80 2.25 -1.74
C SER A 177 -24.41 1.78 -3.05
N ASP A 178 -24.31 2.62 -4.09
CA ASP A 178 -24.91 2.36 -5.39
C ASP A 178 -24.24 1.16 -6.06
N LEU A 179 -22.90 1.13 -6.05
CA LEU A 179 -22.17 -0.03 -6.57
C LEU A 179 -22.43 -1.29 -5.74
N LYS A 180 -22.49 -1.18 -4.41
CA LYS A 180 -22.79 -2.34 -3.57
C LYS A 180 -24.13 -2.99 -3.93
N GLN A 181 -25.16 -2.21 -4.20
CA GLN A 181 -26.49 -2.73 -4.59
C GLN A 181 -26.48 -3.46 -5.95
N LEU A 182 -25.53 -3.13 -6.82
CA LEU A 182 -25.39 -3.80 -8.13
C LEU A 182 -24.63 -5.14 -8.05
N TYR A 183 -23.87 -5.37 -6.99
CA TYR A 183 -23.00 -6.55 -6.85
C TYR A 183 -23.39 -7.49 -5.70
N VAL A 184 -24.40 -7.15 -4.90
CA VAL A 184 -24.94 -7.94 -3.80
C VAL A 184 -26.40 -8.24 -4.03
#